data_f06460f92ad94e912b25b1c135b890be
#
_entry.id   f06460f92ad94e912b25b1c135b890be
#
_cell.length_a   1.000
_cell.length_b   1.000
_cell.length_c   1.000
_cell.angle_alpha   90.00
_cell.angle_beta   90.00
_cell.angle_gamma   90.00
#
_symmetry.space_group_name_H-M   'P 1'
#
loop_
_entity.id
_entity.type
_entity.pdbx_description
1 polymer ?
#
loop_
_entity_poly.entity_id
_entity_poly.type
_entity_poly.pdbx_seq_one_letter_code
_entity_poly.pdbx_strand_id
1 'polypeptide(L)'
;MKTTLRIVTRMLPAYGVFPLVFSFIFNCLVYSGSRMIAGGWYHHNIETGLDRSLPFVPQFLGVYFGCYLFWAVNYILIARQERHRVYQFFTGDFLSRCICLVFFLVYPTTNTRPVITDAGLWNQAALWLYSVDAADNLFPSIHCLVSWFCYLGIRGNQKVPVWYQRVSMVIAVLVFVSTLLTKQHVIADVAGGVILAELCFCIGRKTELYRIYEKFGSRIEQKILEFTEG
;
A
#
# COMPACT_ATOMS: atom_id res chain seq x y z
N MET A 1 -6.29 -21.52 -16.91
CA MET A 1 -6.07 -20.08 -17.15
C MET A 1 -7.32 -19.38 -17.70
N LYS A 2 -7.96 -19.80 -18.80
CA LYS A 2 -9.22 -19.21 -19.32
C LYS A 2 -10.35 -19.19 -18.27
N THR A 3 -10.60 -20.31 -17.58
CA THR A 3 -11.66 -20.40 -16.55
C THR A 3 -11.43 -19.41 -15.40
N THR A 4 -10.20 -19.30 -14.92
CA THR A 4 -9.83 -18.37 -13.84
C THR A 4 -10.06 -16.93 -14.27
N LEU A 5 -9.66 -16.57 -15.49
CA LEU A 5 -9.83 -15.22 -16.02
C LEU A 5 -11.32 -14.87 -16.23
N ARG A 6 -12.14 -15.81 -16.69
CA ARG A 6 -13.62 -15.66 -16.76
C ARG A 6 -14.27 -15.40 -15.39
N ILE A 7 -13.80 -16.06 -14.34
CA ILE A 7 -14.29 -15.81 -12.97
C ILE A 7 -13.90 -14.39 -12.53
N VAL A 8 -12.66 -13.99 -12.78
CA VAL A 8 -12.17 -12.64 -12.42
C VAL A 8 -12.95 -11.56 -13.15
N THR A 9 -13.20 -11.69 -14.46
CA THR A 9 -13.96 -10.71 -15.24
C THR A 9 -15.45 -10.65 -14.90
N ARG A 10 -16.01 -11.67 -14.24
CA ARG A 10 -17.35 -11.61 -13.64
C ARG A 10 -17.40 -10.77 -12.36
N MET A 11 -16.29 -10.72 -11.63
CA MET A 11 -16.19 -9.98 -10.37
C MET A 11 -15.67 -8.54 -10.57
N LEU A 12 -14.83 -8.33 -11.58
CA LEU A 12 -14.17 -7.07 -11.89
C LEU A 12 -14.39 -6.70 -13.37
N PRO A 13 -14.67 -5.44 -13.69
CA PRO A 13 -14.69 -5.00 -15.07
C PRO A 13 -13.29 -5.20 -15.69
N ALA A 14 -13.24 -5.60 -16.97
CA ALA A 14 -11.99 -5.95 -17.65
C ALA A 14 -10.94 -4.83 -17.58
N TYR A 15 -11.38 -3.56 -17.67
CA TYR A 15 -10.49 -2.40 -17.53
C TYR A 15 -9.88 -2.24 -16.12
N GLY A 16 -10.49 -2.82 -15.09
CA GLY A 16 -10.00 -2.76 -13.71
C GLY A 16 -8.98 -3.85 -13.37
N VAL A 17 -8.93 -4.93 -14.15
CA VAL A 17 -8.05 -6.08 -13.89
C VAL A 17 -6.58 -5.71 -14.02
N PHE A 18 -6.21 -5.08 -15.15
CA PHE A 18 -4.82 -4.71 -15.38
C PHE A 18 -4.27 -3.74 -14.33
N PRO A 19 -4.92 -2.59 -14.02
CA PRO A 19 -4.40 -1.65 -13.03
C PRO A 19 -4.25 -2.30 -11.65
N LEU A 20 -5.20 -3.14 -11.24
CA LEU A 20 -5.18 -3.83 -9.95
C LEU A 20 -3.99 -4.78 -9.84
N VAL A 21 -3.81 -5.66 -10.82
CA VAL A 21 -2.71 -6.66 -10.84
C VAL A 21 -1.36 -5.95 -10.95
N PHE A 22 -1.27 -4.94 -11.83
CA PHE A 22 -0.05 -4.18 -12.02
C PHE A 22 0.36 -3.42 -10.75
N SER A 23 -0.58 -2.78 -10.06
CA SER A 23 -0.30 -2.10 -8.78
C SER A 23 0.30 -3.06 -7.75
N PHE A 24 -0.25 -4.25 -7.61
CA PHE A 24 0.27 -5.26 -6.69
C PHE A 24 1.69 -5.70 -7.07
N ILE A 25 1.91 -6.09 -8.34
CA ILE A 25 3.22 -6.53 -8.83
C ILE A 25 4.24 -5.40 -8.68
N PHE A 26 3.88 -4.19 -9.07
CA PHE A 26 4.77 -3.04 -9.00
C PHE A 26 5.14 -2.66 -7.56
N ASN A 27 4.18 -2.75 -6.63
CA ASN A 27 4.47 -2.58 -5.20
C ASN A 27 5.50 -3.61 -4.70
N CYS A 28 5.33 -4.89 -5.06
CA CYS A 28 6.29 -5.94 -4.71
C CYS A 28 7.68 -5.67 -5.31
N LEU A 29 7.73 -5.24 -6.58
CA LEU A 29 8.99 -4.90 -7.25
C LEU A 29 9.69 -3.70 -6.60
N VAL A 30 8.96 -2.65 -6.25
CA VAL A 30 9.51 -1.47 -5.57
C VAL A 30 10.07 -1.86 -4.21
N TYR A 31 9.30 -2.58 -3.40
CA TYR A 31 9.71 -2.94 -2.05
C TYR A 31 10.86 -3.95 -2.03
N SER A 32 10.68 -5.10 -2.69
CA SER A 32 11.70 -6.16 -2.71
C SER A 32 12.90 -5.78 -3.58
N GLY A 33 12.67 -5.12 -4.72
CA GLY A 33 13.75 -4.72 -5.63
C GLY A 33 14.66 -3.67 -5.02
N SER A 34 14.12 -2.65 -4.36
CA SER A 34 14.95 -1.65 -3.66
C SER A 34 15.76 -2.28 -2.54
N ARG A 35 15.19 -3.22 -1.78
CA ARG A 35 15.87 -3.96 -0.73
C ARG A 35 17.02 -4.82 -1.29
N MET A 36 16.82 -5.49 -2.43
CA MET A 36 17.88 -6.26 -3.10
C MET A 36 19.06 -5.38 -3.52
N ILE A 37 18.80 -4.12 -3.90
CA ILE A 37 19.81 -3.18 -4.35
C ILE A 37 20.47 -2.47 -3.16
N ALA A 38 19.68 -1.91 -2.26
CA ALA A 38 20.13 -0.99 -1.20
C ALA A 38 20.26 -1.65 0.18
N GLY A 39 19.84 -2.91 0.37
CA GLY A 39 19.82 -3.57 1.69
C GLY A 39 21.19 -3.66 2.38
N GLY A 40 22.29 -3.63 1.64
CA GLY A 40 23.66 -3.57 2.17
C GLY A 40 24.22 -2.16 2.32
N TRP A 41 23.47 -1.11 2.00
CA TRP A 41 23.94 0.27 2.08
C TRP A 41 23.80 0.82 3.50
N TYR A 42 24.38 2.04 3.72
CA TYR A 42 24.15 2.75 4.97
C TYR A 42 22.70 3.24 5.04
N HIS A 43 22.01 2.92 6.14
CA HIS A 43 20.64 3.35 6.40
C HIS A 43 20.60 4.43 7.46
N HIS A 44 19.91 5.53 7.17
CA HIS A 44 19.75 6.65 8.07
C HIS A 44 18.69 6.38 9.14
N ASN A 45 19.08 6.40 10.41
CA ASN A 45 18.10 6.34 11.49
C ASN A 45 17.50 7.74 11.71
N ILE A 46 16.22 7.89 11.37
CA ILE A 46 15.45 9.15 11.51
C ILE A 46 14.55 9.16 12.74
N GLU A 47 14.77 8.23 13.67
CA GLU A 47 14.02 8.09 14.91
C GLU A 47 14.24 9.29 15.85
N THR A 48 13.14 9.84 16.36
CA THR A 48 13.13 10.97 17.30
C THR A 48 13.01 10.51 18.76
N GLY A 49 13.17 11.43 19.69
CA GLY A 49 12.91 11.17 21.12
C GLY A 49 11.46 10.75 21.38
N LEU A 50 10.51 11.30 20.62
CA LEU A 50 9.09 10.94 20.73
C LEU A 50 8.84 9.51 20.25
N ASP A 51 9.46 9.09 19.16
CA ASP A 51 9.36 7.71 18.65
C ASP A 51 9.86 6.70 19.68
N ARG A 52 10.95 7.02 20.37
CA ARG A 52 11.51 6.18 21.45
C ARG A 52 10.59 6.09 22.67
N SER A 53 9.85 7.16 22.98
CA SER A 53 8.90 7.18 24.09
C SER A 53 7.62 6.36 23.86
N LEU A 54 7.29 6.05 22.60
CA LEU A 54 6.15 5.21 22.28
C LEU A 54 6.38 3.78 22.82
N PRO A 55 5.39 3.14 23.48
CA PRO A 55 5.52 1.77 23.95
C PRO A 55 5.57 0.78 22.78
N PHE A 56 6.22 -0.35 23.01
CA PHE A 56 6.09 -1.53 22.15
C PHE A 56 4.86 -2.33 22.59
N VAL A 57 3.90 -2.50 21.70
CA VAL A 57 2.64 -3.22 21.95
C VAL A 57 2.43 -4.27 20.86
N PRO A 58 2.98 -5.48 21.00
CA PRO A 58 2.98 -6.48 19.95
C PRO A 58 1.58 -6.98 19.54
N GLN A 59 0.56 -6.81 20.40
CA GLN A 59 -0.84 -7.14 20.06
C GLN A 59 -1.36 -6.37 18.83
N PHE A 60 -0.82 -5.18 18.55
CA PHE A 60 -1.15 -4.43 17.34
C PHE A 60 -0.71 -5.11 16.04
N LEU A 61 0.07 -6.21 16.10
CA LEU A 61 0.34 -7.06 14.95
C LEU A 61 -0.94 -7.64 14.34
N GLY A 62 -2.01 -7.84 15.13
CA GLY A 62 -3.30 -8.22 14.60
C GLY A 62 -3.86 -7.20 13.60
N VAL A 63 -3.73 -5.91 13.89
CA VAL A 63 -4.11 -4.81 12.98
C VAL A 63 -3.11 -4.74 11.81
N TYR A 64 -1.82 -4.84 12.10
CA TYR A 64 -0.76 -4.81 11.10
C TYR A 64 -0.96 -5.88 10.02
N PHE A 65 -1.16 -7.14 10.39
CA PHE A 65 -1.44 -8.20 9.42
C PHE A 65 -2.83 -8.09 8.80
N GLY A 66 -3.81 -7.59 9.55
CA GLY A 66 -5.16 -7.33 9.03
C GLY A 66 -5.20 -6.30 7.90
N CYS A 67 -4.19 -5.43 7.80
CA CYS A 67 -4.14 -4.41 6.75
C CYS A 67 -4.10 -5.01 5.33
N TYR A 68 -3.50 -6.18 5.13
CA TYR A 68 -3.45 -6.82 3.81
C TYR A 68 -4.84 -7.19 3.29
N LEU A 69 -5.70 -7.73 4.17
CA LEU A 69 -7.10 -7.99 3.82
C LEU A 69 -7.86 -6.69 3.55
N PHE A 70 -7.64 -5.67 4.38
CA PHE A 70 -8.22 -4.34 4.19
C PHE A 70 -7.82 -3.74 2.84
N TRP A 71 -6.56 -3.84 2.44
CA TRP A 71 -6.07 -3.40 1.13
C TRP A 71 -6.72 -4.16 -0.01
N ALA A 72 -6.74 -5.50 0.07
CA ALA A 72 -7.34 -6.34 -0.97
C ALA A 72 -8.81 -5.95 -1.21
N VAL A 73 -9.61 -5.84 -0.15
CA VAL A 73 -11.03 -5.46 -0.25
C VAL A 73 -11.19 -4.08 -0.90
N ASN A 74 -10.44 -3.08 -0.41
CA ASN A 74 -10.61 -1.71 -0.92
C ASN A 74 -10.11 -1.55 -2.34
N TYR A 75 -8.96 -2.13 -2.72
CA TYR A 75 -8.46 -2.06 -4.09
C TYR A 75 -9.40 -2.75 -5.08
N ILE A 76 -10.06 -3.85 -4.69
CA ILE A 76 -11.13 -4.49 -5.47
C ILE A 76 -12.32 -3.53 -5.62
N LEU A 77 -12.79 -2.91 -4.54
CA LEU A 77 -13.88 -1.93 -4.60
C LEU A 77 -13.54 -0.74 -5.50
N ILE A 78 -12.29 -0.27 -5.46
CA ILE A 78 -11.81 0.83 -6.30
C ILE A 78 -11.74 0.41 -7.76
N ALA A 79 -11.22 -0.79 -8.06
CA ALA A 79 -11.14 -1.31 -9.43
C ALA A 79 -12.52 -1.56 -10.08
N ARG A 80 -13.60 -1.58 -9.30
CA ARG A 80 -14.99 -1.70 -9.77
C ARG A 80 -15.70 -0.37 -10.01
N GLN A 81 -15.02 0.75 -9.82
CA GLN A 81 -15.57 2.08 -10.08
C GLN A 81 -15.66 2.37 -11.58
N GLU A 82 -16.11 3.56 -11.91
CA GLU A 82 -16.12 4.04 -13.29
C GLU A 82 -14.69 4.11 -13.86
N ARG A 83 -14.55 3.74 -15.14
CA ARG A 83 -13.27 3.57 -15.80
C ARG A 83 -12.29 4.73 -15.56
N HIS A 84 -12.73 5.97 -15.76
CA HIS A 84 -11.85 7.13 -15.57
C HIS A 84 -11.38 7.26 -14.12
N ARG A 85 -12.23 6.97 -13.12
CA ARG A 85 -11.86 7.01 -11.70
C ARG A 85 -10.86 5.93 -11.34
N VAL A 86 -10.99 4.73 -11.93
CA VAL A 86 -10.03 3.64 -11.77
C VAL A 86 -8.65 4.09 -12.25
N TYR A 87 -8.55 4.62 -13.47
CA TYR A 87 -7.27 5.05 -14.00
C TYR A 87 -6.70 6.27 -13.29
N GLN A 88 -7.53 7.22 -12.85
CA GLN A 88 -7.10 8.34 -12.01
C GLN A 88 -6.48 7.86 -10.70
N PHE A 89 -7.13 6.92 -10.01
CA PHE A 89 -6.64 6.35 -8.76
C PHE A 89 -5.31 5.61 -8.96
N PHE A 90 -5.28 4.66 -9.90
CA PHE A 90 -4.09 3.85 -10.12
C PHE A 90 -2.91 4.64 -10.70
N THR A 91 -3.15 5.76 -11.36
CA THR A 91 -2.08 6.71 -11.75
C THR A 91 -1.44 7.35 -10.52
N GLY A 92 -2.24 7.79 -9.55
CA GLY A 92 -1.72 8.32 -8.28
C GLY A 92 -0.97 7.24 -7.49
N ASP A 93 -1.53 6.04 -7.42
CA ASP A 93 -0.90 4.89 -6.78
C ASP A 93 0.46 4.54 -7.41
N PHE A 94 0.53 4.43 -8.73
CA PHE A 94 1.76 4.19 -9.48
C PHE A 94 2.82 5.28 -9.24
N LEU A 95 2.42 6.56 -9.33
CA LEU A 95 3.32 7.68 -9.08
C LEU A 95 3.90 7.63 -7.66
N SER A 96 3.08 7.32 -6.67
CA SER A 96 3.52 7.20 -5.29
C SER A 96 4.59 6.11 -5.10
N ARG A 97 4.46 4.96 -5.80
CA ARG A 97 5.45 3.88 -5.76
C ARG A 97 6.76 4.29 -6.44
N CYS A 98 6.69 5.04 -7.55
CA CYS A 98 7.90 5.59 -8.17
C CYS A 98 8.65 6.52 -7.20
N ILE A 99 7.93 7.36 -6.46
CA ILE A 99 8.53 8.25 -5.46
C ILE A 99 9.10 7.45 -4.28
N CYS A 100 8.38 6.43 -3.77
CA CYS A 100 8.91 5.52 -2.76
C CYS A 100 10.23 4.87 -3.21
N LEU A 101 10.28 4.36 -4.45
CA LEU A 101 11.49 3.76 -5.01
C LEU A 101 12.67 4.74 -4.99
N VAL A 102 12.44 6.01 -5.36
CA VAL A 102 13.49 7.04 -5.30
C VAL A 102 13.99 7.22 -3.87
N PHE A 103 13.10 7.35 -2.89
CA PHE A 103 13.51 7.49 -1.48
C PHE A 103 14.28 6.26 -0.98
N PHE A 104 13.80 5.06 -1.28
CA PHE A 104 14.43 3.81 -0.84
C PHE A 104 15.83 3.62 -1.42
N LEU A 105 16.11 4.17 -2.61
CA LEU A 105 17.43 4.09 -3.24
C LEU A 105 18.33 5.29 -2.91
N VAL A 106 17.78 6.50 -2.76
CA VAL A 106 18.59 7.71 -2.54
C VAL A 106 18.84 7.98 -1.07
N TYR A 107 17.86 7.66 -0.22
CA TYR A 107 17.92 7.93 1.21
C TYR A 107 17.30 6.78 2.01
N PRO A 108 17.91 5.58 1.98
CA PRO A 108 17.39 4.43 2.72
C PRO A 108 17.39 4.71 4.23
N THR A 109 16.30 4.37 4.89
CA THR A 109 16.08 4.67 6.30
C THR A 109 15.86 3.42 7.13
N THR A 110 16.18 3.53 8.42
CA THR A 110 16.04 2.47 9.41
C THR A 110 15.51 3.03 10.74
N ASN A 111 15.14 2.14 11.67
CA ASN A 111 14.80 2.47 13.05
C ASN A 111 15.38 1.44 14.03
N THR A 112 15.25 1.71 15.33
CA THR A 112 15.69 0.81 16.39
C THR A 112 14.52 -0.09 16.81
N ARG A 113 14.70 -1.40 16.72
CA ARG A 113 13.74 -2.39 17.19
C ARG A 113 14.05 -2.81 18.61
N PRO A 114 13.03 -3.08 19.46
CA PRO A 114 13.24 -3.52 20.83
C PRO A 114 13.81 -4.93 20.87
N VAL A 115 14.60 -5.22 21.91
CA VAL A 115 14.99 -6.59 22.25
C VAL A 115 13.78 -7.25 22.92
N ILE A 116 13.30 -8.36 22.35
CA ILE A 116 12.14 -9.09 22.83
C ILE A 116 12.65 -10.34 23.55
N THR A 117 12.42 -10.41 24.85
CA THR A 117 12.87 -11.53 25.71
C THR A 117 11.74 -12.48 26.10
N ASP A 118 10.50 -11.99 26.08
CA ASP A 118 9.34 -12.78 26.51
C ASP A 118 8.85 -13.74 25.42
N ALA A 119 8.43 -14.94 25.82
CA ALA A 119 8.01 -16.02 24.92
C ALA A 119 6.50 -16.00 24.56
N GLY A 120 5.77 -14.90 24.80
CA GLY A 120 4.35 -14.81 24.49
C GLY A 120 4.06 -14.87 22.99
N LEU A 121 2.85 -15.33 22.61
CA LEU A 121 2.43 -15.51 21.22
C LEU A 121 2.68 -14.26 20.34
N TRP A 122 2.30 -13.08 20.82
CA TRP A 122 2.49 -11.83 20.08
C TRP A 122 3.96 -11.41 19.97
N ASN A 123 4.78 -11.74 20.97
CA ASN A 123 6.21 -11.50 20.93
C ASN A 123 6.90 -12.43 19.91
N GLN A 124 6.50 -13.70 19.85
CA GLN A 124 6.98 -14.63 18.83
C GLN A 124 6.56 -14.18 17.42
N ALA A 125 5.31 -13.69 17.26
CA ALA A 125 4.85 -13.12 15.99
C ALA A 125 5.68 -11.87 15.60
N ALA A 126 6.06 -11.03 16.56
CA ALA A 126 6.93 -9.88 16.32
C ALA A 126 8.34 -10.31 15.90
N LEU A 127 8.93 -11.30 16.59
CA LEU A 127 10.23 -11.85 16.22
C LEU A 127 10.22 -12.45 14.82
N TRP A 128 9.16 -13.20 14.49
CA TRP A 128 8.98 -13.72 13.13
C TRP A 128 8.90 -12.59 12.11
N LEU A 129 8.06 -11.58 12.36
CA LEU A 129 7.95 -10.43 11.46
C LEU A 129 9.31 -9.74 11.26
N TYR A 130 10.05 -9.52 12.34
CA TYR A 130 11.37 -8.88 12.28
C TYR A 130 12.41 -9.71 11.52
N SER A 131 12.25 -11.03 11.48
CA SER A 131 13.14 -11.92 10.73
C SER A 131 12.89 -11.90 9.22
N VAL A 132 11.62 -11.69 8.80
CA VAL A 132 11.24 -11.69 7.38
C VAL A 132 11.20 -10.28 6.77
N ASP A 133 10.99 -9.27 7.62
CA ASP A 133 10.89 -7.86 7.23
C ASP A 133 11.91 -7.04 8.02
N ALA A 134 13.08 -6.81 7.42
CA ALA A 134 14.16 -6.04 8.04
C ALA A 134 13.75 -4.57 8.25
N ALA A 135 14.46 -3.88 9.15
CA ALA A 135 14.25 -2.45 9.37
C ALA A 135 14.97 -1.62 8.28
N ASP A 136 14.50 -1.77 7.06
CA ASP A 136 14.98 -1.05 5.88
C ASP A 136 13.81 -0.49 5.06
N ASN A 137 14.06 0.43 4.14
CA ASN A 137 13.02 1.02 3.28
C ASN A 137 11.83 1.60 4.07
N LEU A 138 12.10 2.31 5.17
CA LEU A 138 11.02 2.74 6.07
C LEU A 138 10.32 4.02 5.60
N PHE A 139 11.08 4.99 5.05
CA PHE A 139 10.53 6.29 4.63
C PHE A 139 10.36 6.38 3.10
N PRO A 140 9.18 6.78 2.63
CA PRO A 140 7.91 6.92 3.34
C PRO A 140 7.24 5.55 3.57
N SER A 141 6.43 5.41 4.63
CA SER A 141 5.77 4.15 4.95
C SER A 141 4.78 3.71 3.88
N ILE A 142 5.05 2.57 3.22
CA ILE A 142 4.11 1.96 2.26
C ILE A 142 2.83 1.48 2.99
N HIS A 143 2.93 0.99 4.22
CA HIS A 143 1.76 0.56 4.99
C HIS A 143 0.77 1.72 5.22
N CYS A 144 1.28 2.87 5.63
CA CYS A 144 0.45 4.05 5.85
C CYS A 144 -0.08 4.63 4.54
N LEU A 145 0.76 4.69 3.52
CA LEU A 145 0.43 5.16 2.19
C LEU A 145 -0.70 4.34 1.55
N VAL A 146 -0.58 3.01 1.49
CA VAL A 146 -1.60 2.13 0.91
C VAL A 146 -2.90 2.18 1.72
N SER A 147 -2.79 2.16 3.05
CA SER A 147 -3.97 2.22 3.92
C SER A 147 -4.73 3.54 3.72
N TRP A 148 -4.02 4.66 3.54
CA TRP A 148 -4.66 5.94 3.26
C TRP A 148 -5.25 5.98 1.85
N PHE A 149 -4.59 5.41 0.85
CA PHE A 149 -5.16 5.23 -0.49
C PHE A 149 -6.45 4.43 -0.48
N CYS A 150 -6.57 3.40 0.36
CA CYS A 150 -7.81 2.64 0.52
C CYS A 150 -8.99 3.55 0.90
N TYR A 151 -8.78 4.47 1.85
CA TYR A 151 -9.79 5.45 2.22
C TYR A 151 -10.05 6.47 1.11
N LEU A 152 -9.00 7.07 0.55
CA LEU A 152 -9.11 8.09 -0.50
C LEU A 152 -9.85 7.56 -1.74
N GLY A 153 -9.56 6.33 -2.14
CA GLY A 153 -10.13 5.72 -3.34
C GLY A 153 -11.63 5.43 -3.26
N ILE A 154 -12.17 5.22 -2.05
CA ILE A 154 -13.61 4.98 -1.84
C ILE A 154 -14.36 6.21 -1.33
N ARG A 155 -13.65 7.23 -0.83
CA ARG A 155 -14.26 8.45 -0.27
C ARG A 155 -15.12 9.17 -1.32
N GLY A 156 -16.38 9.43 -0.94
CA GLY A 156 -17.34 10.10 -1.82
C GLY A 156 -17.90 9.23 -2.95
N ASN A 157 -17.62 7.94 -2.97
CA ASN A 157 -18.23 7.02 -3.93
C ASN A 157 -19.66 6.65 -3.46
N GLN A 158 -20.66 7.03 -4.24
CA GLN A 158 -22.07 6.76 -3.92
C GLN A 158 -22.44 5.26 -3.91
N LYS A 159 -21.64 4.41 -4.58
CA LYS A 159 -21.84 2.94 -4.59
C LYS A 159 -21.26 2.25 -3.34
N VAL A 160 -20.51 2.97 -2.51
CA VAL A 160 -19.95 2.47 -1.25
C VAL A 160 -20.68 3.11 -0.09
N PRO A 161 -21.29 2.34 0.82
CA PRO A 161 -22.01 2.89 1.96
C PRO A 161 -21.16 3.85 2.80
N VAL A 162 -21.75 4.96 3.25
CA VAL A 162 -21.02 6.01 4.00
C VAL A 162 -20.41 5.46 5.29
N TRP A 163 -21.10 4.51 5.96
CA TRP A 163 -20.55 3.89 7.16
C TRP A 163 -19.24 3.14 6.86
N TYR A 164 -19.15 2.43 5.71
CA TYR A 164 -17.94 1.72 5.33
C TYR A 164 -16.79 2.69 4.97
N GLN A 165 -17.10 3.81 4.33
CA GLN A 165 -16.11 4.85 4.07
C GLN A 165 -15.50 5.40 5.37
N ARG A 166 -16.33 5.61 6.42
CA ARG A 166 -15.88 6.02 7.76
C ARG A 166 -15.05 4.94 8.44
N VAL A 167 -15.51 3.70 8.39
CA VAL A 167 -14.78 2.53 8.93
C VAL A 167 -13.43 2.39 8.25
N SER A 168 -13.35 2.55 6.93
CA SER A 168 -12.10 2.51 6.16
C SER A 168 -11.11 3.58 6.63
N MET A 169 -11.58 4.80 6.92
CA MET A 169 -10.74 5.84 7.50
C MET A 169 -10.19 5.43 8.87
N VAL A 170 -11.05 4.91 9.75
CA VAL A 170 -10.65 4.45 11.09
C VAL A 170 -9.63 3.31 11.00
N ILE A 171 -9.85 2.33 10.11
CA ILE A 171 -8.90 1.23 9.91
C ILE A 171 -7.55 1.77 9.41
N ALA A 172 -7.54 2.71 8.46
CA ALA A 172 -6.30 3.32 7.99
C ALA A 172 -5.52 3.98 9.14
N VAL A 173 -6.20 4.74 10.02
CA VAL A 173 -5.57 5.34 11.20
C VAL A 173 -5.09 4.28 12.19
N LEU A 174 -5.85 3.20 12.40
CA LEU A 174 -5.40 2.08 13.25
C LEU A 174 -4.15 1.40 12.67
N VAL A 175 -4.02 1.29 11.35
CA VAL A 175 -2.79 0.79 10.72
C VAL A 175 -1.62 1.74 11.02
N PHE A 176 -1.80 3.07 10.96
CA PHE A 176 -0.74 4.02 11.33
C PHE A 176 -0.26 3.80 12.77
N VAL A 177 -1.21 3.71 13.70
CA VAL A 177 -0.92 3.42 15.11
C VAL A 177 -0.21 2.07 15.25
N SER A 178 -0.66 1.04 14.52
CA SER A 178 -0.07 -0.29 14.60
C SER A 178 1.39 -0.31 14.14
N THR A 179 1.74 0.42 13.06
CA THR A 179 3.13 0.47 12.59
C THR A 179 4.07 1.13 13.60
N LEU A 180 3.59 2.14 14.34
CA LEU A 180 4.35 2.80 15.40
C LEU A 180 4.52 1.91 16.63
N LEU A 181 3.42 1.29 17.10
CA LEU A 181 3.42 0.46 18.32
C LEU A 181 4.09 -0.91 18.12
N THR A 182 4.17 -1.40 16.90
CA THR A 182 4.95 -2.60 16.56
C THR A 182 6.38 -2.28 16.16
N LYS A 183 6.82 -1.00 16.29
CA LYS A 183 8.17 -0.53 15.93
C LYS A 183 8.60 -0.90 14.50
N GLN A 184 7.63 -0.95 13.58
CA GLN A 184 7.91 -1.12 12.15
C GLN A 184 8.25 0.22 11.49
N HIS A 185 7.68 1.33 11.97
CA HIS A 185 7.87 2.67 11.43
C HIS A 185 8.04 3.70 12.55
N VAL A 186 8.55 4.88 12.18
CA VAL A 186 8.60 6.08 13.01
C VAL A 186 7.56 7.11 12.52
N ILE A 187 7.29 8.12 13.32
CA ILE A 187 6.26 9.15 13.04
C ILE A 187 6.51 9.86 11.70
N ALA A 188 7.77 10.11 11.35
CA ALA A 188 8.13 10.71 10.08
C ALA A 188 7.71 9.85 8.89
N ASP A 189 7.88 8.51 8.98
CA ASP A 189 7.47 7.57 7.92
C ASP A 189 5.97 7.61 7.70
N VAL A 190 5.19 7.62 8.80
CA VAL A 190 3.73 7.72 8.77
C VAL A 190 3.29 9.00 8.10
N ALA A 191 3.83 10.14 8.55
CA ALA A 191 3.51 11.44 7.97
C ALA A 191 3.89 11.50 6.48
N GLY A 192 5.08 11.02 6.11
CA GLY A 192 5.55 10.94 4.73
C GLY A 192 4.61 10.10 3.86
N GLY A 193 4.19 8.92 4.34
CA GLY A 193 3.25 8.04 3.65
C GLY A 193 1.89 8.68 3.39
N VAL A 194 1.31 9.33 4.41
CA VAL A 194 0.01 10.02 4.29
C VAL A 194 0.07 11.22 3.36
N ILE A 195 1.09 12.08 3.52
CA ILE A 195 1.28 13.26 2.66
C ILE A 195 1.48 12.83 1.20
N LEU A 196 2.31 11.82 0.97
CA LEU A 196 2.55 11.30 -0.36
C LEU A 196 1.28 10.73 -1.00
N ALA A 197 0.45 10.03 -0.22
CA ALA A 197 -0.84 9.51 -0.69
C ALA A 197 -1.78 10.65 -1.13
N GLU A 198 -1.94 11.70 -0.33
CA GLU A 198 -2.79 12.86 -0.66
C GLU A 198 -2.29 13.57 -1.92
N LEU A 199 -0.98 13.84 -2.01
CA LEU A 199 -0.39 14.53 -3.15
C LEU A 199 -0.57 13.73 -4.45
N CYS A 200 -0.21 12.45 -4.43
CA CYS A 200 -0.31 11.59 -5.61
C CYS A 200 -1.76 11.33 -6.02
N PHE A 201 -2.67 11.15 -5.06
CA PHE A 201 -4.11 11.04 -5.33
C PHE A 201 -4.66 12.33 -5.97
N CYS A 202 -4.25 13.49 -5.46
CA CYS A 202 -4.64 14.78 -6.03
C CYS A 202 -4.12 14.94 -7.47
N ILE A 203 -2.84 14.57 -7.74
CA ILE A 203 -2.25 14.61 -9.08
C ILE A 203 -3.04 13.69 -10.02
N GLY A 204 -3.27 12.42 -9.62
CA GLY A 204 -4.01 11.47 -10.44
C GLY A 204 -5.42 11.93 -10.79
N ARG A 205 -6.09 12.67 -9.89
CA ARG A 205 -7.45 13.18 -10.09
C ARG A 205 -7.54 14.51 -10.87
N LYS A 206 -6.55 15.39 -10.69
CA LYS A 206 -6.61 16.76 -11.24
C LYS A 206 -5.83 16.94 -12.55
N THR A 207 -5.06 15.93 -12.96
CA THR A 207 -4.28 15.99 -14.19
C THR A 207 -4.77 14.97 -15.21
N GLU A 208 -4.41 15.19 -16.48
CA GLU A 208 -4.72 14.26 -17.58
C GLU A 208 -3.71 13.09 -17.69
N LEU A 209 -2.79 12.93 -16.72
CA LEU A 209 -1.79 11.85 -16.71
C LEU A 209 -2.43 10.46 -16.76
N TYR A 210 -3.62 10.30 -16.17
CA TYR A 210 -4.34 9.03 -16.18
C TYR A 210 -4.65 8.55 -17.60
N ARG A 211 -4.78 9.44 -18.60
CA ARG A 211 -5.05 9.05 -19.99
C ARG A 211 -3.90 8.28 -20.62
N ILE A 212 -2.66 8.56 -20.21
CA ILE A 212 -1.48 7.82 -20.68
C ILE A 212 -1.56 6.39 -20.16
N TYR A 213 -1.85 6.25 -18.87
CA TYR A 213 -1.98 4.95 -18.22
C TYR A 213 -3.20 4.17 -18.76
N GLU A 214 -4.32 4.85 -18.98
CA GLU A 214 -5.52 4.28 -19.59
C GLU A 214 -5.28 3.77 -21.00
N LYS A 215 -4.57 4.55 -21.84
CA LYS A 215 -4.21 4.13 -23.21
C LYS A 215 -3.38 2.84 -23.22
N PHE A 216 -2.47 2.69 -22.27
CA PHE A 216 -1.71 1.46 -22.12
C PHE A 216 -2.59 0.31 -21.62
N GLY A 217 -3.40 0.54 -20.61
CA GLY A 217 -4.31 -0.45 -20.03
C GLY A 217 -5.37 -0.94 -21.02
N SER A 218 -5.88 -0.08 -21.91
CA SER A 218 -6.86 -0.44 -22.93
C SER A 218 -6.34 -1.50 -23.92
N ARG A 219 -5.06 -1.46 -24.23
CA ARG A 219 -4.44 -2.49 -25.09
C ARG A 219 -4.40 -3.87 -24.43
N ILE A 220 -4.20 -3.89 -23.12
CA ILE A 220 -4.17 -5.12 -22.33
C ILE A 220 -5.59 -5.63 -22.10
N GLU A 221 -6.53 -4.74 -21.81
CA GLU A 221 -7.95 -5.05 -21.68
C GLU A 221 -8.49 -5.76 -22.94
N GLN A 222 -8.19 -5.23 -24.12
CA GLN A 222 -8.60 -5.83 -25.39
C GLN A 222 -8.09 -7.27 -25.51
N LYS A 223 -6.83 -7.53 -25.19
CA LYS A 223 -6.27 -8.88 -25.16
C LYS A 223 -6.94 -9.82 -24.15
N ILE A 224 -7.33 -9.27 -22.99
CA ILE A 224 -8.06 -10.02 -21.97
C ILE A 224 -9.44 -10.44 -22.51
N LEU A 225 -10.16 -9.53 -23.15
CA LEU A 225 -11.48 -9.80 -23.73
C LEU A 225 -11.40 -10.82 -24.86
N GLU A 226 -10.49 -10.64 -25.82
CA GLU A 226 -10.26 -11.60 -26.91
C GLU A 226 -9.96 -13.00 -26.37
N PHE A 227 -9.18 -13.11 -25.31
CA PHE A 227 -8.83 -14.39 -24.69
C PHE A 227 -10.01 -15.04 -23.93
N THR A 228 -10.95 -14.26 -23.41
CA THR A 228 -12.09 -14.76 -22.63
C THR A 228 -13.29 -15.10 -23.49
N GLU A 229 -13.43 -14.50 -24.67
CA GLU A 229 -14.55 -14.69 -25.61
C GLU A 229 -14.27 -15.80 -26.64
N GLY A 230 -13.01 -16.00 -27.03
CA GLY A 230 -12.58 -17.11 -27.89
C GLY A 230 -12.36 -18.41 -27.11
#